data_8591de5ecaf29e145ce5da36ea8b0267
#
_entry.id   8591de5ecaf29e145ce5da36ea8b0267
#
_cell.length_a   1.000
_cell.length_b   1.000
_cell.length_c   1.000
_cell.angle_alpha   90.00
_cell.angle_beta   90.00
_cell.angle_gamma   90.00
#
_symmetry.space_group_name_H-M   'P 1'
#
loop_
_entity.id
_entity.type
_entity.pdbx_description
1 polymer ?
#
loop_
_entity_poly.entity_id
_entity_poly.type
_entity_poly.pdbx_seq_one_letter_code
_entity_poly.pdbx_strand_id
1 'polypeptide(L)'
;MPDGDAALEGLTAFLARFGKVLNPIFGGIRKARDTEKRLYEGRTFLWTFIVGFLTRHGSRNAMDANRNDPNYADAILKLAGQSVWPDGERKTAPCSEQCCNFLRRGCTKMLEKALVDMVCHMIRLKLLDGARLRGMFVIAVDGTKQERIRCCRWLGNRANRYVLEAKLVTPWGSAFSVASVPIKPWHDKNDEEKQDSEYHGFLRLAPILKAAFPNLGICILGDSLYACAPLMKVCEDNGWDFIFTFKEGRTPTAFADAQQLMAAEPCQSATLVRHDAKGKRVECGSLAWATGVEITRKSDDWQVFNVVKVSENDANGSPYEGQFATSLDVRSAKDADDVCKWGRRRWDIESSFHVEKNGGYGLEHNFCNKTRVSRNIYLLMQIAHNLWQLFNRGVLLPLQKLRKNRNMTQRKWVEILLQKLLAKGIGLVLDELPRKYISREFLMT
;
A
#
# COMPACT_ATOMS: atom_id res chain seq x y z
N MET A 1 -23.86 2.85 -21.45
CA MET A 1 -23.19 1.55 -21.20
C MET A 1 -23.65 1.02 -19.85
N PRO A 2 -24.34 -0.14 -19.80
CA PRO A 2 -24.89 -0.65 -18.53
C PRO A 2 -23.82 -0.96 -17.48
N ASP A 3 -22.56 -1.17 -17.88
CA ASP A 3 -21.44 -1.49 -16.99
C ASP A 3 -20.99 -0.32 -16.12
N GLY A 4 -21.10 0.90 -16.63
CA GLY A 4 -20.72 2.11 -15.88
C GLY A 4 -21.68 2.41 -14.74
N ASP A 5 -22.96 2.09 -14.90
CA ASP A 5 -23.97 2.28 -13.85
C ASP A 5 -23.78 1.25 -12.74
N ALA A 6 -23.60 -0.05 -13.06
CA ALA A 6 -23.31 -1.08 -12.09
C ALA A 6 -21.98 -0.83 -11.34
N ALA A 7 -20.96 -0.32 -12.03
CA ALA A 7 -19.70 0.05 -11.41
C ALA A 7 -19.86 1.25 -10.45
N LEU A 8 -20.64 2.27 -10.82
CA LEU A 8 -20.93 3.42 -9.95
C LEU A 8 -21.74 3.01 -8.72
N GLU A 9 -22.77 2.16 -8.89
CA GLU A 9 -23.54 1.60 -7.76
C GLU A 9 -22.62 0.81 -6.82
N GLY A 10 -21.78 -0.06 -7.38
CA GLY A 10 -20.79 -0.81 -6.59
C GLY A 10 -19.80 0.09 -5.86
N LEU A 11 -19.29 1.14 -6.50
CA LEU A 11 -18.42 2.13 -5.86
C LEU A 11 -19.12 2.85 -4.72
N THR A 12 -20.37 3.28 -4.96
CA THR A 12 -21.20 3.96 -3.96
C THR A 12 -21.42 3.09 -2.73
N ALA A 13 -21.85 1.84 -2.93
CA ALA A 13 -22.05 0.87 -1.86
C ALA A 13 -20.78 0.61 -1.07
N PHE A 14 -19.67 0.47 -1.77
CA PHE A 14 -18.37 0.24 -1.19
C PHE A 14 -17.90 1.43 -0.33
N LEU A 15 -17.94 2.65 -0.88
CA LEU A 15 -17.54 3.87 -0.17
C LEU A 15 -18.45 4.15 1.04
N ALA A 16 -19.74 3.90 0.93
CA ALA A 16 -20.66 4.02 2.05
C ALA A 16 -20.29 3.10 3.21
N ARG A 17 -19.93 1.84 2.94
CA ARG A 17 -19.50 0.89 3.97
C ARG A 17 -18.20 1.32 4.64
N PHE A 18 -17.17 1.67 3.88
CA PHE A 18 -15.92 2.16 4.45
C PHE A 18 -16.07 3.52 5.11
N GLY A 19 -17.00 4.35 4.64
CA GLY A 19 -17.40 5.59 5.29
C GLY A 19 -17.87 5.38 6.74
N LYS A 20 -18.57 4.28 7.04
CA LYS A 20 -18.96 3.91 8.43
C LYS A 20 -17.75 3.66 9.35
N VAL A 21 -16.60 3.26 8.79
CA VAL A 21 -15.33 3.08 9.52
C VAL A 21 -14.55 4.39 9.62
N LEU A 22 -14.46 5.12 8.50
CA LEU A 22 -13.60 6.31 8.39
C LEU A 22 -14.25 7.56 9.03
N ASN A 23 -15.56 7.76 8.86
CA ASN A 23 -16.23 8.97 9.35
C ASN A 23 -16.19 9.15 10.88
N PRO A 24 -16.32 8.11 11.73
CA PRO A 24 -16.14 8.26 13.16
C PRO A 24 -14.73 8.74 13.53
N ILE A 25 -13.70 8.23 12.83
CA ILE A 25 -12.31 8.63 13.05
C ILE A 25 -12.10 10.07 12.59
N PHE A 26 -12.58 10.42 11.39
CA PHE A 26 -12.50 11.77 10.83
C PHE A 26 -13.27 12.80 11.66
N GLY A 27 -14.33 12.39 12.33
CA GLY A 27 -15.12 13.23 13.24
C GLY A 27 -14.39 13.64 14.52
N GLY A 28 -13.33 12.91 14.89
CA GLY A 28 -12.48 13.21 16.06
C GLY A 28 -11.62 14.47 15.91
N ILE A 29 -11.61 15.10 14.73
CA ILE A 29 -10.94 16.40 14.55
C ILE A 29 -11.71 17.45 15.34
N ARG A 30 -11.09 17.99 16.41
CA ARG A 30 -11.68 19.03 17.25
C ARG A 30 -12.27 20.15 16.38
N LYS A 31 -13.54 20.44 16.61
CA LYS A 31 -14.22 21.65 16.11
C LYS A 31 -13.39 22.86 16.55
N ALA A 32 -12.69 23.52 15.64
CA ALA A 32 -12.06 24.78 15.97
C ALA A 32 -13.16 25.83 16.23
N ARG A 33 -12.86 26.84 17.03
CA ARG A 33 -13.73 27.76 17.77
C ARG A 33 -14.88 28.48 17.03
N ASP A 34 -15.15 28.39 15.79
CA ASP A 34 -16.27 29.08 15.11
C ASP A 34 -17.15 28.10 14.37
N THR A 35 -18.19 27.60 15.01
CA THR A 35 -19.16 26.66 14.42
C THR A 35 -20.22 27.36 13.58
N GLU A 36 -20.55 28.63 13.85
CA GLU A 36 -21.67 29.33 13.22
C GLU A 36 -21.43 29.84 11.78
N LYS A 37 -20.16 29.97 11.36
CA LYS A 37 -19.77 30.45 10.02
C LYS A 37 -19.17 29.41 9.10
N ARG A 38 -19.28 28.10 9.42
CA ARG A 38 -18.64 27.08 8.63
C ARG A 38 -19.58 26.44 7.64
N LEU A 39 -19.25 26.62 6.38
CA LEU A 39 -19.91 25.98 5.27
C LEU A 39 -19.65 24.45 5.20
N TYR A 40 -18.43 23.99 5.63
CA TYR A 40 -18.01 22.59 5.51
C TYR A 40 -17.60 21.99 6.86
N GLU A 41 -18.01 20.75 7.09
CA GLU A 41 -17.49 19.93 8.19
C GLU A 41 -16.05 19.45 7.94
N GLY A 42 -15.32 19.13 9.01
CA GLY A 42 -13.95 18.63 8.89
C GLY A 42 -13.81 17.39 7.99
N ARG A 43 -14.78 16.48 8.05
CA ARG A 43 -14.84 15.27 7.23
C ARG A 43 -14.93 15.58 5.72
N THR A 44 -15.63 16.64 5.35
CA THR A 44 -15.80 17.04 3.95
C THR A 44 -14.47 17.39 3.29
N PHE A 45 -13.54 18.07 4.00
CA PHE A 45 -12.21 18.37 3.48
C PHE A 45 -11.39 17.10 3.21
N LEU A 46 -11.54 16.07 4.05
CA LEU A 46 -10.82 14.80 3.86
C LEU A 46 -11.40 14.02 2.68
N TRP A 47 -12.74 13.91 2.61
CA TRP A 47 -13.40 13.24 1.50
C TRP A 47 -13.16 13.92 0.15
N THR A 48 -12.98 15.25 0.12
CA THR A 48 -12.60 15.96 -1.10
C THR A 48 -11.29 15.43 -1.68
N PHE A 49 -10.26 15.23 -0.85
CA PHE A 49 -9.01 14.61 -1.31
C PHE A 49 -9.18 13.13 -1.67
N ILE A 50 -9.91 12.36 -0.86
CA ILE A 50 -10.13 10.93 -1.13
C ILE A 50 -10.84 10.74 -2.48
N VAL A 51 -11.93 11.46 -2.73
CA VAL A 51 -12.67 11.40 -4.00
C VAL A 51 -11.80 11.90 -5.16
N GLY A 52 -11.05 13.00 -4.96
CA GLY A 52 -10.09 13.49 -5.94
C GLY A 52 -9.07 12.44 -6.35
N PHE A 53 -8.49 11.70 -5.40
CA PHE A 53 -7.56 10.61 -5.71
C PHE A 53 -8.25 9.39 -6.35
N LEU A 54 -9.45 9.03 -5.92
CA LEU A 54 -10.24 7.95 -6.56
C LEU A 54 -10.57 8.28 -8.02
N THR A 55 -10.80 9.56 -8.33
CA THR A 55 -11.03 10.06 -9.69
C THR A 55 -9.74 10.46 -10.44
N ARG A 56 -8.57 10.12 -9.86
CA ARG A 56 -7.23 10.36 -10.46
C ARG A 56 -6.90 11.83 -10.70
N HIS A 57 -7.40 12.71 -9.89
CA HIS A 57 -7.04 14.13 -9.90
C HIS A 57 -5.75 14.34 -9.08
N GLY A 58 -4.61 13.99 -9.64
CA GLY A 58 -3.29 14.01 -9.01
C GLY A 58 -2.66 15.39 -8.87
N SER A 59 -3.45 16.47 -8.85
CA SER A 59 -2.99 17.84 -8.58
C SER A 59 -4.12 18.69 -7.99
N ARG A 60 -3.76 19.79 -7.31
CA ARG A 60 -4.74 20.72 -6.73
C ARG A 60 -5.68 21.32 -7.78
N ASN A 61 -5.14 21.75 -8.90
CA ASN A 61 -5.93 22.33 -9.99
C ASN A 61 -6.91 21.30 -10.59
N ALA A 62 -6.48 20.05 -10.75
CA ALA A 62 -7.36 18.99 -11.22
C ALA A 62 -8.49 18.69 -10.21
N MET A 63 -8.20 18.69 -8.91
CA MET A 63 -9.20 18.50 -7.86
C MET A 63 -10.22 19.62 -7.84
N ASP A 64 -9.82 20.85 -8.17
CA ASP A 64 -10.72 22.01 -8.21
C ASP A 64 -11.57 22.06 -9.48
N ALA A 65 -11.23 21.32 -10.54
CA ALA A 65 -11.92 21.38 -11.83
C ALA A 65 -13.42 21.01 -11.74
N ASN A 66 -13.77 20.00 -10.95
CA ASN A 66 -15.14 19.51 -10.82
C ASN A 66 -15.86 19.99 -9.54
N ARG A 67 -15.23 20.86 -8.73
CA ARG A 67 -15.77 21.25 -7.43
C ARG A 67 -17.15 21.93 -7.50
N ASN A 68 -17.45 22.60 -8.60
CA ASN A 68 -18.70 23.33 -8.83
C ASN A 68 -19.78 22.49 -9.50
N ASP A 69 -19.48 21.23 -9.85
CA ASP A 69 -20.50 20.31 -10.35
C ASP A 69 -21.39 19.86 -9.18
N PRO A 70 -22.72 20.01 -9.29
CA PRO A 70 -23.63 19.71 -8.18
C PRO A 70 -23.60 18.23 -7.76
N ASN A 71 -23.48 17.32 -8.71
CA ASN A 71 -23.45 15.87 -8.44
C ASN A 71 -22.14 15.46 -7.78
N TYR A 72 -21.01 16.03 -8.22
CA TYR A 72 -19.70 15.79 -7.63
C TYR A 72 -19.64 16.33 -6.20
N ALA A 73 -20.11 17.56 -5.98
CA ALA A 73 -20.17 18.18 -4.67
C ALA A 73 -21.09 17.39 -3.71
N ASP A 74 -22.29 17.04 -4.16
CA ASP A 74 -23.25 16.26 -3.38
C ASP A 74 -22.70 14.90 -2.97
N ALA A 75 -21.96 14.23 -3.85
CA ALA A 75 -21.29 12.98 -3.53
C ALA A 75 -20.29 13.11 -2.37
N ILE A 76 -19.44 14.14 -2.39
CA ILE A 76 -18.47 14.41 -1.32
C ILE A 76 -19.18 14.72 -0.01
N LEU A 77 -20.23 15.54 -0.03
CA LEU A 77 -21.00 15.91 1.15
C LEU A 77 -21.68 14.69 1.78
N LYS A 78 -22.34 13.87 0.96
CA LYS A 78 -22.99 12.63 1.41
C LYS A 78 -21.99 11.65 2.01
N LEU A 79 -20.84 11.41 1.37
CA LEU A 79 -19.78 10.55 1.91
C LEU A 79 -19.25 11.05 3.25
N ALA A 80 -19.14 12.37 3.40
CA ALA A 80 -18.76 12.99 4.66
C ALA A 80 -19.86 12.93 5.74
N GLY A 81 -21.08 12.55 5.39
CA GLY A 81 -22.25 12.62 6.28
C GLY A 81 -22.62 14.06 6.65
N GLN A 82 -22.36 15.01 5.79
CA GLN A 82 -22.80 16.40 5.95
C GLN A 82 -24.23 16.51 5.41
N SER A 83 -25.19 16.63 6.34
CA SER A 83 -26.61 16.58 6.02
C SER A 83 -27.26 17.97 5.80
N VAL A 84 -26.61 19.01 6.30
CA VAL A 84 -27.17 20.37 6.24
C VAL A 84 -26.35 21.22 5.28
N TRP A 85 -27.02 21.76 4.27
CA TRP A 85 -26.53 22.80 3.38
C TRP A 85 -27.44 24.01 3.54
N PRO A 86 -26.90 25.24 3.61
CA PRO A 86 -27.75 26.41 3.72
C PRO A 86 -28.76 26.47 2.57
N ASP A 87 -30.03 26.69 2.89
CA ASP A 87 -31.08 26.79 1.89
C ASP A 87 -30.79 27.94 0.91
N GLY A 88 -30.94 27.66 -0.38
CA GLY A 88 -30.74 28.63 -1.44
C GLY A 88 -29.30 28.77 -1.96
N GLU A 89 -28.31 28.16 -1.34
CA GLU A 89 -26.93 28.17 -1.85
C GLU A 89 -26.63 27.02 -2.82
N ARG A 90 -25.83 27.34 -3.84
CA ARG A 90 -25.36 26.33 -4.80
C ARG A 90 -24.40 25.39 -4.13
N LYS A 91 -24.69 24.10 -4.12
CA LYS A 91 -23.78 23.06 -3.60
C LYS A 91 -22.45 23.08 -4.34
N THR A 92 -21.36 23.27 -3.61
CA THR A 92 -19.99 23.20 -4.12
C THR A 92 -19.14 22.35 -3.18
N ALA A 93 -18.11 21.71 -3.70
CA ALA A 93 -17.08 21.10 -2.85
C ALA A 93 -16.06 22.15 -2.39
N PRO A 94 -15.41 21.99 -1.22
CA PRO A 94 -14.35 22.89 -0.78
C PRO A 94 -13.21 22.90 -1.80
N CYS A 95 -12.60 24.08 -2.03
CA CYS A 95 -11.44 24.15 -2.90
C CYS A 95 -10.20 23.54 -2.23
N SER A 96 -9.23 23.12 -3.05
CA SER A 96 -8.00 22.49 -2.58
C SER A 96 -7.21 23.35 -1.60
N GLU A 97 -7.28 24.69 -1.72
CA GLU A 97 -6.65 25.63 -0.77
C GLU A 97 -7.30 25.56 0.61
N GLN A 98 -8.63 25.54 0.69
CA GLN A 98 -9.39 25.38 1.94
C GLN A 98 -9.04 24.04 2.60
N CYS A 99 -8.96 22.95 1.79
CA CYS A 99 -8.56 21.64 2.26
C CYS A 99 -7.13 21.63 2.82
N CYS A 100 -6.17 22.24 2.13
CA CYS A 100 -4.79 22.39 2.62
C CYS A 100 -4.73 23.21 3.92
N ASN A 101 -5.52 24.28 4.04
CA ASN A 101 -5.59 25.08 5.24
C ASN A 101 -6.16 24.29 6.44
N PHE A 102 -7.15 23.44 6.18
CA PHE A 102 -7.68 22.52 7.19
C PHE A 102 -6.62 21.52 7.65
N LEU A 103 -5.88 20.88 6.71
CA LEU A 103 -4.86 19.89 7.01
C LEU A 103 -3.66 20.42 7.80
N ARG A 104 -3.44 21.74 7.87
CA ARG A 104 -2.42 22.37 8.74
C ARG A 104 -2.70 22.14 10.23
N ARG A 105 -3.93 21.86 10.62
CA ARG A 105 -4.40 21.85 12.01
C ARG A 105 -4.17 20.56 12.79
N GLY A 106 -3.42 19.58 12.27
CA GLY A 106 -2.97 18.46 13.07
C GLY A 106 -3.73 17.14 12.88
N CYS A 107 -4.05 16.76 11.64
CA CYS A 107 -4.78 15.54 11.30
C CYS A 107 -3.90 14.26 11.22
N THR A 108 -2.56 14.36 11.32
CA THR A 108 -1.64 13.27 10.97
C THR A 108 -1.90 11.98 11.75
N LYS A 109 -1.90 12.04 13.09
CA LYS A 109 -2.13 10.84 13.93
C LYS A 109 -3.50 10.19 13.68
N MET A 110 -4.51 11.01 13.41
CA MET A 110 -5.84 10.51 13.09
C MET A 110 -5.87 9.80 11.73
N LEU A 111 -5.17 10.34 10.72
CA LEU A 111 -5.09 9.72 9.40
C LEU A 111 -4.25 8.43 9.43
N GLU A 112 -3.18 8.39 10.22
CA GLU A 112 -2.41 7.17 10.49
C GLU A 112 -3.30 6.11 11.15
N LYS A 113 -4.09 6.50 12.17
CA LYS A 113 -5.07 5.61 12.79
C LYS A 113 -6.13 5.13 11.79
N ALA A 114 -6.66 6.01 10.94
CA ALA A 114 -7.67 5.65 9.94
C ALA A 114 -7.14 4.59 8.96
N LEU A 115 -5.87 4.70 8.56
CA LEU A 115 -5.21 3.73 7.69
C LEU A 115 -5.11 2.35 8.37
N VAL A 116 -4.65 2.30 9.61
CA VAL A 116 -4.58 1.06 10.42
C VAL A 116 -5.97 0.46 10.62
N ASP A 117 -6.94 1.26 11.06
CA ASP A 117 -8.30 0.79 11.36
C ASP A 117 -9.01 0.24 10.10
N MET A 118 -8.73 0.83 8.94
CA MET A 118 -9.21 0.32 7.66
C MET A 118 -8.66 -1.08 7.37
N VAL A 119 -7.35 -1.30 7.55
CA VAL A 119 -6.74 -2.62 7.35
C VAL A 119 -7.25 -3.62 8.40
N CYS A 120 -7.36 -3.22 9.66
CA CYS A 120 -7.97 -4.04 10.70
C CYS A 120 -9.42 -4.43 10.35
N HIS A 121 -10.18 -3.51 9.75
CA HIS A 121 -11.54 -3.80 9.28
C HIS A 121 -11.54 -4.84 8.15
N MET A 122 -10.62 -4.72 7.19
CA MET A 122 -10.44 -5.71 6.12
C MET A 122 -10.13 -7.11 6.68
N ILE A 123 -9.24 -7.20 7.68
CA ILE A 123 -8.90 -8.45 8.36
C ILE A 123 -10.12 -9.03 9.06
N ARG A 124 -10.87 -8.23 9.83
CA ARG A 124 -12.11 -8.67 10.50
C ARG A 124 -13.18 -9.17 9.54
N LEU A 125 -13.29 -8.54 8.38
CA LEU A 125 -14.19 -8.97 7.31
C LEU A 125 -13.66 -10.20 6.55
N LYS A 126 -12.46 -10.71 6.90
CA LYS A 126 -11.81 -11.85 6.24
C LYS A 126 -11.48 -11.62 4.75
N LEU A 127 -11.40 -10.36 4.33
CA LEU A 127 -11.07 -10.02 2.94
C LEU A 127 -9.63 -10.39 2.56
N LEU A 128 -8.79 -10.63 3.56
CA LEU A 128 -7.37 -10.93 3.44
C LEU A 128 -7.01 -12.36 3.88
N ASP A 129 -7.99 -13.25 4.10
CA ASP A 129 -7.71 -14.61 4.60
C ASP A 129 -6.84 -15.42 3.64
N GLY A 130 -6.98 -15.23 2.31
CA GLY A 130 -6.11 -15.85 1.31
C GLY A 130 -4.71 -15.22 1.18
N ALA A 131 -4.41 -14.15 1.92
CA ALA A 131 -3.16 -13.40 1.87
C ALA A 131 -2.23 -13.74 3.04
N ARG A 132 -2.11 -15.01 3.40
CA ARG A 132 -1.31 -15.46 4.54
C ARG A 132 -0.23 -16.44 4.11
N LEU A 133 0.99 -16.23 4.61
CA LEU A 133 2.07 -17.20 4.58
C LEU A 133 2.12 -17.92 5.92
N ARG A 134 1.84 -19.24 5.95
CA ARG A 134 1.84 -20.05 7.18
C ARG A 134 1.02 -19.41 8.32
N GLY A 135 -0.10 -18.77 7.99
CA GLY A 135 -0.97 -18.09 8.94
C GLY A 135 -0.62 -16.63 9.22
N MET A 136 0.55 -16.14 8.81
CA MET A 136 1.03 -14.76 8.99
C MET A 136 0.60 -13.86 7.85
N PHE A 137 0.40 -12.58 8.13
CA PHE A 137 0.30 -11.55 7.11
C PHE A 137 1.70 -11.11 6.67
N VAL A 138 1.85 -10.87 5.38
CA VAL A 138 3.13 -10.51 4.78
C VAL A 138 3.14 -9.01 4.49
N ILE A 139 4.14 -8.32 5.05
CA ILE A 139 4.28 -6.86 4.93
C ILE A 139 5.59 -6.55 4.23
N ALA A 140 5.51 -5.96 3.03
CA ALA A 140 6.68 -5.44 2.33
C ALA A 140 7.00 -4.03 2.83
N VAL A 141 8.30 -3.77 3.01
CA VAL A 141 8.81 -2.46 3.43
C VAL A 141 9.78 -1.96 2.37
N ASP A 142 9.57 -0.72 1.92
CA ASP A 142 10.43 -0.09 0.90
C ASP A 142 10.32 1.43 0.96
N GLY A 143 11.38 2.11 0.54
CA GLY A 143 11.45 3.56 0.46
C GLY A 143 11.00 4.09 -0.90
N THR A 144 10.27 5.20 -0.91
CA THR A 144 9.92 5.87 -2.16
C THR A 144 10.08 7.38 -2.07
N LYS A 145 10.47 7.97 -3.20
CA LYS A 145 10.46 9.41 -3.37
C LYS A 145 9.03 9.89 -3.51
N GLN A 146 8.66 10.92 -2.73
CA GLN A 146 7.37 11.56 -2.83
C GLN A 146 7.42 12.73 -3.82
N GLU A 147 8.01 13.84 -3.44
CA GLU A 147 7.95 15.09 -4.18
C GLU A 147 9.27 15.87 -4.08
N ARG A 148 9.47 16.76 -5.04
CA ARG A 148 10.59 17.70 -5.02
C ARG A 148 10.12 19.03 -4.42
N ILE A 149 10.78 19.47 -3.35
CA ILE A 149 10.50 20.74 -2.67
C ILE A 149 11.60 21.75 -2.91
N ARG A 150 11.23 23.03 -2.91
CA ARG A 150 12.19 24.14 -2.85
C ARG A 150 12.52 24.40 -1.39
N CYS A 151 13.73 24.06 -0.95
CA CYS A 151 14.14 24.19 0.45
C CYS A 151 14.41 25.62 0.87
N CYS A 152 15.00 26.46 0.03
CA CYS A 152 15.30 27.87 0.31
C CYS A 152 15.28 28.71 -0.97
N ARG A 153 14.71 29.91 -0.86
CA ARG A 153 14.65 30.88 -1.97
C ARG A 153 16.04 31.39 -2.36
N TRP A 154 17.01 31.33 -1.42
CA TRP A 154 18.36 31.90 -1.56
C TRP A 154 19.42 30.92 -2.11
N LEU A 155 19.23 29.61 -1.92
CA LEU A 155 20.26 28.60 -2.27
C LEU A 155 19.95 27.82 -3.56
N GLY A 156 18.79 28.02 -4.19
CA GLY A 156 18.42 27.26 -5.39
C GLY A 156 18.26 25.74 -5.14
N ASN A 157 18.51 25.29 -3.93
CA ASN A 157 18.55 23.88 -3.56
C ASN A 157 17.14 23.26 -3.56
N ARG A 158 16.98 22.21 -4.33
CA ARG A 158 15.81 21.36 -4.36
C ARG A 158 16.09 20.13 -3.50
N ALA A 159 15.28 19.87 -2.49
CA ALA A 159 15.34 18.63 -1.73
C ALA A 159 14.21 17.70 -2.15
N ASN A 160 14.49 16.41 -2.12
CA ASN A 160 13.47 15.39 -2.31
C ASN A 160 12.92 14.98 -0.95
N ARG A 161 11.61 14.78 -0.85
CA ARG A 161 11.00 14.08 0.28
C ARG A 161 10.93 12.60 -0.02
N TYR A 162 11.30 11.80 0.96
CA TYR A 162 11.21 10.35 0.92
C TYR A 162 10.31 9.86 2.06
N VAL A 163 9.70 8.73 1.84
CA VAL A 163 8.89 8.02 2.83
C VAL A 163 9.27 6.55 2.80
N LEU A 164 9.42 5.95 3.97
CA LEU A 164 9.44 4.52 4.13
C LEU A 164 8.02 4.05 4.38
N GLU A 165 7.55 3.11 3.58
CA GLU A 165 6.19 2.59 3.59
C GLU A 165 6.19 1.12 3.96
N ALA A 166 5.22 0.70 4.75
CA ALA A 166 4.87 -0.69 4.98
C ALA A 166 3.55 -1.00 4.30
N LYS A 167 3.52 -1.98 3.40
CA LYS A 167 2.31 -2.42 2.70
C LYS A 167 2.08 -3.92 2.90
N LEU A 168 0.87 -4.28 3.29
CA LEU A 168 0.43 -5.67 3.32
C LEU A 168 0.26 -6.14 1.88
N VAL A 169 1.09 -7.10 1.48
CA VAL A 169 1.09 -7.67 0.12
C VAL A 169 0.27 -8.94 0.06
N THR A 170 -0.26 -9.23 -1.12
CA THR A 170 -1.19 -10.34 -1.33
C THR A 170 -0.75 -11.22 -2.49
N PRO A 171 -1.13 -12.52 -2.53
CA PRO A 171 -0.80 -13.41 -3.64
C PRO A 171 -1.33 -12.94 -5.01
N TRP A 172 -2.34 -12.08 -5.00
CA TRP A 172 -2.96 -11.55 -6.22
C TRP A 172 -2.43 -10.18 -6.66
N GLY A 173 -1.31 -9.71 -6.06
CA GLY A 173 -0.59 -8.51 -6.50
C GLY A 173 -1.14 -7.18 -5.95
N SER A 174 -2.01 -7.19 -4.94
CA SER A 174 -2.38 -5.97 -4.22
C SER A 174 -1.41 -5.69 -3.08
N ALA A 175 -1.14 -4.41 -2.83
CA ALA A 175 -0.28 -3.93 -1.75
C ALA A 175 -0.99 -2.83 -0.97
N PHE A 176 -1.57 -3.18 0.18
CA PHE A 176 -2.35 -2.26 1.01
C PHE A 176 -1.47 -1.52 2.00
N SER A 177 -1.43 -0.21 1.92
CA SER A 177 -0.69 0.63 2.87
C SER A 177 -1.20 0.42 4.29
N VAL A 178 -0.28 0.23 5.22
CA VAL A 178 -0.54 -0.03 6.63
C VAL A 178 0.01 1.08 7.50
N ALA A 179 1.28 1.43 7.30
CA ALA A 179 1.98 2.45 8.04
C ALA A 179 3.12 3.04 7.21
N SER A 180 3.53 4.25 7.55
CA SER A 180 4.67 4.87 6.89
C SER A 180 5.35 5.87 7.81
N VAL A 181 6.62 6.14 7.57
CA VAL A 181 7.40 7.16 8.27
C VAL A 181 8.15 8.05 7.29
N PRO A 182 8.20 9.37 7.51
CA PRO A 182 9.03 10.23 6.69
C PRO A 182 10.51 9.88 6.89
N ILE A 183 11.24 9.81 5.79
CA ILE A 183 12.69 9.80 5.79
C ILE A 183 13.14 11.26 5.71
N LYS A 184 14.07 11.68 6.57
CA LYS A 184 14.55 13.07 6.59
C LYS A 184 15.14 13.41 5.23
N PRO A 185 14.78 14.55 4.61
CA PRO A 185 15.37 14.97 3.35
C PRO A 185 16.86 15.25 3.57
N TRP A 186 17.72 14.57 2.83
CA TRP A 186 19.14 14.86 2.77
C TRP A 186 19.42 15.86 1.64
N HIS A 187 20.40 16.73 1.88
CA HIS A 187 20.92 17.58 0.85
C HIS A 187 21.82 16.73 -0.05
N ASP A 188 21.43 16.61 -1.31
CA ASP A 188 22.15 16.01 -2.43
C ASP A 188 23.60 15.57 -2.16
N LYS A 189 23.83 14.40 -1.56
CA LYS A 189 25.13 13.71 -1.62
C LYS A 189 24.92 12.23 -1.35
N ASN A 190 25.20 11.43 -2.35
CA ASN A 190 25.40 9.98 -2.38
C ASN A 190 24.24 9.02 -2.01
N ASP A 191 24.05 7.99 -2.85
CA ASP A 191 23.08 6.89 -2.66
C ASP A 191 23.29 6.12 -1.34
N GLU A 192 24.50 6.15 -0.77
CA GLU A 192 24.82 5.51 0.53
C GLU A 192 24.11 6.19 1.71
N GLU A 193 23.94 7.50 1.70
CA GLU A 193 23.20 8.25 2.74
C GLU A 193 21.70 7.94 2.72
N LYS A 194 21.15 7.61 1.53
CA LYS A 194 19.76 7.15 1.40
C LYS A 194 19.55 5.80 2.10
N GLN A 195 20.52 4.90 2.03
CA GLN A 195 20.44 3.57 2.66
C GLN A 195 20.41 3.67 4.18
N ASP A 196 21.24 4.51 4.79
CA ASP A 196 21.21 4.77 6.23
C ASP A 196 19.88 5.39 6.67
N SER A 197 19.27 6.23 5.85
CA SER A 197 17.95 6.82 6.11
C SER A 197 16.82 5.77 6.12
N GLU A 198 16.83 4.79 5.24
CA GLU A 198 15.87 3.68 5.22
C GLU A 198 16.05 2.77 6.44
N TYR A 199 17.29 2.45 6.81
CA TYR A 199 17.60 1.72 8.03
C TYR A 199 16.99 2.41 9.28
N HIS A 200 17.29 3.69 9.48
CA HIS A 200 16.72 4.45 10.60
C HIS A 200 15.19 4.62 10.48
N GLY A 201 14.69 4.69 9.25
CA GLY A 201 13.26 4.67 8.96
C GLY A 201 12.59 3.40 9.50
N PHE A 202 13.20 2.23 9.26
CA PHE A 202 12.64 0.96 9.74
C PHE A 202 12.65 0.86 11.27
N LEU A 203 13.71 1.34 11.93
CA LEU A 203 13.75 1.40 13.40
C LEU A 203 12.61 2.26 13.99
N ARG A 204 12.17 3.30 13.26
CA ARG A 204 11.01 4.11 13.66
C ARG A 204 9.67 3.49 13.26
N LEU A 205 9.63 2.73 12.17
CA LEU A 205 8.42 2.09 11.64
C LEU A 205 8.01 0.85 12.45
N ALA A 206 8.98 0.05 12.88
CA ALA A 206 8.75 -1.21 13.59
C ALA A 206 7.86 -1.05 14.85
N PRO A 207 8.13 -0.11 15.78
CA PRO A 207 7.25 0.08 16.93
C PRO A 207 5.84 0.55 16.55
N ILE A 208 5.68 1.29 15.45
CA ILE A 208 4.35 1.70 14.94
C ILE A 208 3.58 0.47 14.45
N LEU A 209 4.22 -0.41 13.68
CA LEU A 209 3.63 -1.66 13.22
C LEU A 209 3.27 -2.59 14.38
N LYS A 210 4.17 -2.72 15.38
CA LYS A 210 3.90 -3.56 16.55
C LYS A 210 2.73 -3.03 17.36
N ALA A 211 2.63 -1.72 17.55
CA ALA A 211 1.51 -1.09 18.24
C ALA A 211 0.18 -1.24 17.46
N ALA A 212 0.24 -1.17 16.11
CA ALA A 212 -0.93 -1.35 15.25
C ALA A 212 -1.44 -2.79 15.25
N PHE A 213 -0.55 -3.77 15.32
CA PHE A 213 -0.85 -5.21 15.21
C PHE A 213 -0.14 -6.03 16.29
N PRO A 214 -0.46 -5.84 17.57
CA PRO A 214 0.29 -6.45 18.68
C PRO A 214 0.28 -7.99 18.68
N ASN A 215 -0.79 -8.60 18.18
CA ASN A 215 -1.05 -10.04 18.24
C ASN A 215 -1.12 -10.72 16.87
N LEU A 216 -0.84 -10.01 15.78
CA LEU A 216 -0.83 -10.63 14.46
C LEU A 216 0.52 -11.28 14.18
N GLY A 217 0.52 -12.49 13.62
CA GLY A 217 1.69 -13.05 12.98
C GLY A 217 2.04 -12.23 11.73
N ILE A 218 3.27 -11.75 11.66
CA ILE A 218 3.77 -10.91 10.58
C ILE A 218 5.06 -11.51 10.02
N CYS A 219 5.19 -11.50 8.70
CA CYS A 219 6.43 -11.76 7.99
C CYS A 219 6.81 -10.49 7.21
N ILE A 220 8.00 -9.94 7.46
CA ILE A 220 8.51 -8.72 6.81
C ILE A 220 9.25 -9.09 5.53
N LEU A 221 8.91 -8.44 4.41
CA LEU A 221 9.69 -8.49 3.17
C LEU A 221 10.51 -7.21 3.05
N GLY A 222 11.79 -7.36 2.73
CA GLY A 222 12.70 -6.23 2.48
C GLY A 222 13.66 -6.53 1.33
N ASP A 223 14.30 -5.50 0.84
CA ASP A 223 15.39 -5.65 -0.13
C ASP A 223 16.69 -6.10 0.56
N SER A 224 17.79 -6.10 -0.18
CA SER A 224 19.09 -6.54 0.37
C SER A 224 19.68 -5.61 1.45
N LEU A 225 19.15 -4.40 1.63
CA LEU A 225 19.55 -3.51 2.71
C LEU A 225 19.09 -4.02 4.08
N TYR A 226 18.00 -4.79 4.10
CA TYR A 226 17.42 -5.39 5.30
C TYR A 226 18.12 -6.67 5.73
N ALA A 227 18.87 -7.32 4.81
CA ALA A 227 19.61 -8.55 5.09
C ALA A 227 20.88 -8.26 5.94
N CYS A 228 20.70 -7.75 7.15
CA CYS A 228 21.77 -7.45 8.10
C CYS A 228 21.33 -7.76 9.54
N ALA A 229 22.26 -8.16 10.39
CA ALA A 229 21.97 -8.59 11.76
C ALA A 229 21.09 -7.62 12.56
N PRO A 230 21.31 -6.28 12.54
CA PRO A 230 20.46 -5.38 13.32
C PRO A 230 18.98 -5.37 12.91
N LEU A 231 18.66 -5.46 11.61
CA LEU A 231 17.27 -5.45 11.16
C LEU A 231 16.60 -6.83 11.31
N MET A 232 17.35 -7.91 11.17
CA MET A 232 16.91 -9.27 11.54
C MET A 232 16.57 -9.32 13.04
N LYS A 233 17.41 -8.74 13.90
CA LYS A 233 17.15 -8.62 15.34
C LYS A 233 15.88 -7.83 15.67
N VAL A 234 15.61 -6.74 14.94
CA VAL A 234 14.34 -6.01 15.09
C VAL A 234 13.14 -6.88 14.79
N CYS A 235 13.20 -7.72 13.77
CA CYS A 235 12.11 -8.67 13.46
C CYS A 235 11.95 -9.69 14.61
N GLU A 236 13.05 -10.30 15.07
CA GLU A 236 13.05 -11.25 16.17
C GLU A 236 12.47 -10.65 17.46
N ASP A 237 12.92 -9.47 17.86
CA ASP A 237 12.48 -8.77 19.08
C ASP A 237 10.98 -8.45 19.06
N ASN A 238 10.39 -8.29 17.86
CA ASN A 238 8.96 -8.08 17.69
C ASN A 238 8.17 -9.38 17.50
N GLY A 239 8.83 -10.53 17.44
CA GLY A 239 8.19 -11.82 17.16
C GLY A 239 7.68 -11.91 15.72
N TRP A 240 8.39 -11.34 14.77
CA TRP A 240 8.10 -11.36 13.34
C TRP A 240 9.08 -12.25 12.60
N ASP A 241 8.57 -12.95 11.60
CA ASP A 241 9.42 -13.57 10.60
C ASP A 241 9.83 -12.57 9.52
N PHE A 242 10.84 -12.94 8.73
CA PHE A 242 11.28 -12.14 7.61
C PHE A 242 11.66 -12.99 6.39
N ILE A 243 11.57 -12.35 5.21
CA ILE A 243 12.15 -12.82 3.94
C ILE A 243 12.79 -11.60 3.29
N PHE A 244 14.11 -11.54 3.28
CA PHE A 244 14.89 -10.45 2.70
C PHE A 244 15.61 -10.90 1.45
N THR A 245 15.65 -10.07 0.41
CA THR A 245 16.54 -10.36 -0.73
C THR A 245 17.97 -10.46 -0.23
N PHE A 246 18.69 -11.53 -0.56
CA PHE A 246 20.04 -11.77 -0.08
C PHE A 246 21.04 -11.67 -1.23
N LYS A 247 22.02 -10.80 -1.09
CA LYS A 247 23.08 -10.52 -2.07
C LYS A 247 24.42 -10.41 -1.35
N GLU A 248 25.49 -10.65 -2.05
CA GLU A 248 26.85 -10.57 -1.53
C GLU A 248 27.13 -9.25 -0.78
N GLY A 249 26.83 -8.14 -1.35
CA GLY A 249 26.88 -6.74 -0.91
C GLY A 249 27.45 -6.45 0.49
N ARG A 250 26.55 -6.32 1.49
CA ARG A 250 26.92 -5.93 2.87
C ARG A 250 27.38 -7.08 3.76
N THR A 251 27.16 -8.32 3.33
CA THR A 251 27.39 -9.53 4.14
C THR A 251 28.12 -10.60 3.34
N PRO A 252 29.34 -10.29 2.80
CA PRO A 252 30.05 -11.17 1.89
C PRO A 252 30.41 -12.51 2.53
N THR A 253 30.79 -12.52 3.81
CA THR A 253 31.13 -13.75 4.54
C THR A 253 29.91 -14.67 4.65
N ALA A 254 28.79 -14.17 5.18
CA ALA A 254 27.57 -14.97 5.30
C ALA A 254 27.02 -15.41 3.92
N PHE A 255 27.24 -14.60 2.88
CA PHE A 255 26.88 -14.98 1.51
C PHE A 255 27.76 -16.14 1.01
N ALA A 256 29.08 -16.08 1.22
CA ALA A 256 30.00 -17.14 0.85
C ALA A 256 29.70 -18.43 1.62
N ASP A 257 29.45 -18.35 2.92
CA ASP A 257 29.08 -19.49 3.78
C ASP A 257 27.80 -20.16 3.27
N ALA A 258 26.77 -19.37 2.94
CA ALA A 258 25.54 -19.92 2.36
C ALA A 258 25.79 -20.64 1.02
N GLN A 259 26.66 -20.10 0.16
CA GLN A 259 27.01 -20.77 -1.11
C GLN A 259 27.74 -22.09 -0.87
N GLN A 260 28.68 -22.13 0.08
CA GLN A 260 29.42 -23.34 0.44
C GLN A 260 28.49 -24.41 1.01
N LEU A 261 27.58 -24.04 1.93
CA LEU A 261 26.60 -24.95 2.51
C LEU A 261 25.68 -25.55 1.43
N MET A 262 25.17 -24.71 0.50
CA MET A 262 24.33 -25.20 -0.59
C MET A 262 25.09 -26.12 -1.56
N ALA A 263 26.40 -25.94 -1.71
CA ALA A 263 27.24 -26.80 -2.55
C ALA A 263 27.63 -28.11 -1.85
N ALA A 264 27.82 -28.06 -0.52
CA ALA A 264 28.29 -29.22 0.27
C ALA A 264 27.15 -30.22 0.56
N GLU A 265 25.90 -29.79 0.59
CA GLU A 265 24.73 -30.61 0.94
C GLU A 265 23.75 -30.70 -0.25
N PRO A 266 24.07 -31.51 -1.28
CA PRO A 266 23.21 -31.61 -2.48
C PRO A 266 21.82 -32.17 -2.19
N CYS A 267 21.58 -32.77 -1.01
CA CYS A 267 20.24 -33.17 -0.56
C CYS A 267 19.31 -31.99 -0.25
N GLN A 268 19.86 -30.80 -0.04
CA GLN A 268 19.08 -29.56 0.16
C GLN A 268 18.82 -28.84 -1.17
N SER A 269 18.48 -29.59 -2.19
CA SER A 269 18.08 -29.06 -3.49
C SER A 269 16.88 -29.81 -4.07
N ALA A 270 16.17 -29.19 -4.98
CA ALA A 270 15.02 -29.79 -5.64
C ALA A 270 14.78 -29.17 -7.02
N THR A 271 14.22 -29.96 -7.94
CA THR A 271 13.72 -29.46 -9.20
C THR A 271 12.44 -28.64 -8.96
N LEU A 272 12.40 -27.45 -9.51
CA LEU A 272 11.23 -26.56 -9.43
C LEU A 272 10.22 -26.95 -10.51
N VAL A 273 9.02 -27.25 -10.07
CA VAL A 273 7.92 -27.67 -10.94
C VAL A 273 6.77 -26.66 -10.87
N ARG A 274 6.26 -26.26 -12.01
CA ARG A 274 5.07 -25.41 -12.17
C ARG A 274 4.02 -26.13 -13.01
N HIS A 275 2.81 -25.59 -13.04
CA HIS A 275 1.76 -26.05 -13.96
C HIS A 275 1.58 -25.00 -15.04
N ASP A 276 1.55 -25.44 -16.30
CA ASP A 276 1.25 -24.55 -17.43
C ASP A 276 -0.25 -24.15 -17.45
N ALA A 277 -0.63 -23.33 -18.41
CA ALA A 277 -2.01 -22.85 -18.56
C ALA A 277 -3.04 -23.98 -18.84
N LYS A 278 -2.57 -25.17 -19.20
CA LYS A 278 -3.37 -26.38 -19.43
C LYS A 278 -3.36 -27.33 -18.22
N GLY A 279 -2.70 -26.95 -17.14
CA GLY A 279 -2.56 -27.76 -15.93
C GLY A 279 -1.50 -28.87 -16.01
N LYS A 280 -0.70 -28.91 -17.10
CA LYS A 280 0.38 -29.88 -17.24
C LYS A 280 1.57 -29.49 -16.38
N ARG A 281 2.15 -30.47 -15.70
CA ARG A 281 3.36 -30.32 -14.89
C ARG A 281 4.57 -30.04 -15.79
N VAL A 282 5.30 -28.94 -15.54
CA VAL A 282 6.48 -28.53 -16.30
C VAL A 282 7.61 -28.23 -15.33
N GLU A 283 8.78 -28.80 -15.57
CA GLU A 283 10.00 -28.43 -14.89
C GLU A 283 10.48 -27.08 -15.43
N CYS A 284 10.70 -26.11 -14.56
CA CYS A 284 11.03 -24.76 -14.97
C CYS A 284 12.30 -24.21 -14.31
N GLY A 285 12.94 -24.99 -13.44
CA GLY A 285 14.14 -24.52 -12.74
C GLY A 285 14.55 -25.40 -11.56
N SER A 286 15.32 -24.81 -10.66
CA SER A 286 15.84 -25.48 -9.47
C SER A 286 15.69 -24.60 -8.23
N LEU A 287 15.61 -25.26 -7.08
CA LEU A 287 15.70 -24.69 -5.74
C LEU A 287 16.91 -25.28 -5.03
N ALA A 288 17.63 -24.46 -4.28
CA ALA A 288 18.62 -24.89 -3.31
C ALA A 288 18.44 -24.09 -2.02
N TRP A 289 18.73 -24.68 -0.88
CA TRP A 289 18.66 -23.97 0.40
C TRP A 289 19.74 -24.44 1.37
N ALA A 290 20.12 -23.52 2.25
CA ALA A 290 21.01 -23.76 3.37
C ALA A 290 20.32 -23.31 4.66
N THR A 291 20.52 -24.10 5.72
CA THR A 291 19.98 -23.79 7.06
C THR A 291 21.11 -23.45 8.01
N GLY A 292 20.87 -22.59 8.98
CA GLY A 292 21.85 -22.25 10.00
C GLY A 292 23.01 -21.38 9.52
N VAL A 293 22.75 -20.50 8.55
CA VAL A 293 23.73 -19.49 8.13
C VAL A 293 23.86 -18.43 9.21
N GLU A 294 25.09 -18.10 9.59
CA GLU A 294 25.38 -17.17 10.65
C GLU A 294 25.85 -15.82 10.12
N ILE A 295 25.41 -14.76 10.77
CA ILE A 295 25.92 -13.41 10.55
C ILE A 295 26.30 -12.80 11.89
N THR A 296 27.58 -12.40 12.02
CA THR A 296 28.08 -11.77 13.22
C THR A 296 28.05 -10.26 13.14
N ARG A 297 27.70 -9.62 14.26
CA ARG A 297 27.84 -8.19 14.48
C ARG A 297 29.18 -7.90 15.19
N LYS A 298 29.66 -6.66 15.14
CA LYS A 298 30.88 -6.21 15.84
C LYS A 298 30.84 -6.34 17.38
N SER A 299 29.68 -6.59 17.97
CA SER A 299 29.46 -6.98 19.37
C SER A 299 28.92 -8.39 19.36
N ASP A 300 29.15 -9.21 20.36
CA ASP A 300 28.83 -10.65 20.52
C ASP A 300 27.42 -11.11 20.10
N ASP A 301 26.60 -10.23 19.51
CA ASP A 301 25.29 -10.54 18.93
C ASP A 301 25.45 -11.16 17.56
N TRP A 302 25.10 -12.42 17.42
CA TRP A 302 25.01 -13.14 16.16
C TRP A 302 23.56 -13.49 15.83
N GLN A 303 23.26 -13.60 14.55
CA GLN A 303 21.95 -14.00 14.06
C GLN A 303 22.08 -15.23 13.18
N VAL A 304 21.16 -16.18 13.36
CA VAL A 304 21.05 -17.38 12.54
C VAL A 304 19.83 -17.27 11.65
N PHE A 305 19.99 -17.59 10.39
CA PHE A 305 18.91 -17.55 9.40
C PHE A 305 19.09 -18.64 8.35
N ASN A 306 18.09 -18.85 7.54
CA ASN A 306 18.11 -19.77 6.43
C ASN A 306 18.21 -18.99 5.11
N VAL A 307 18.81 -19.60 4.11
CA VAL A 307 18.96 -19.01 2.77
C VAL A 307 18.34 -19.95 1.75
N VAL A 308 17.52 -19.37 0.85
CA VAL A 308 16.90 -20.09 -0.26
C VAL A 308 17.32 -19.43 -1.57
N LYS A 309 17.80 -20.22 -2.51
CA LYS A 309 18.13 -19.83 -3.88
C LYS A 309 17.15 -20.47 -4.85
N VAL A 310 16.66 -19.68 -5.79
CA VAL A 310 15.83 -20.13 -6.91
C VAL A 310 16.49 -19.74 -8.22
N SER A 311 16.52 -20.67 -9.18
CA SER A 311 16.87 -20.42 -10.58
C SER A 311 15.75 -21.00 -11.42
N GLU A 312 15.02 -20.15 -12.16
CA GLU A 312 13.92 -20.59 -13.00
C GLU A 312 13.81 -19.72 -14.27
N ASN A 313 13.16 -20.26 -15.30
CA ASN A 313 12.75 -19.44 -16.43
C ASN A 313 11.34 -18.90 -16.19
N ASP A 314 11.14 -17.62 -16.48
CA ASP A 314 9.81 -17.01 -16.43
C ASP A 314 8.89 -17.53 -17.53
N ALA A 315 7.63 -17.10 -17.55
CA ALA A 315 6.64 -17.51 -18.55
C ALA A 315 7.04 -17.15 -20.00
N ASN A 316 7.99 -16.24 -20.20
CA ASN A 316 8.54 -15.81 -21.48
C ASN A 316 9.85 -16.52 -21.84
N GLY A 317 10.33 -17.42 -20.97
CA GLY A 317 11.60 -18.12 -21.12
C GLY A 317 12.83 -17.33 -20.68
N SER A 318 12.64 -16.15 -20.08
CA SER A 318 13.77 -15.36 -19.55
C SER A 318 14.26 -15.94 -18.22
N PRO A 319 15.60 -16.06 -18.02
CA PRO A 319 16.14 -16.60 -16.80
C PRO A 319 15.92 -15.64 -15.61
N TYR A 320 15.51 -16.17 -14.49
CA TYR A 320 15.40 -15.48 -13.23
C TYR A 320 16.22 -16.21 -12.16
N GLU A 321 17.07 -15.47 -11.47
CA GLU A 321 17.76 -15.93 -10.27
C GLU A 321 17.40 -15.04 -9.09
N GLY A 322 17.05 -15.67 -7.97
CA GLY A 322 16.74 -14.99 -6.72
C GLY A 322 17.35 -15.74 -5.54
N GLN A 323 17.78 -14.96 -4.55
CA GLN A 323 18.27 -15.53 -3.29
C GLN A 323 17.66 -14.73 -2.13
N PHE A 324 17.19 -15.45 -1.10
CA PHE A 324 16.46 -14.90 0.03
C PHE A 324 16.99 -15.41 1.35
N ALA A 325 17.24 -14.49 2.29
CA ALA A 325 17.49 -14.79 3.70
C ALA A 325 16.16 -14.80 4.45
N THR A 326 15.94 -15.78 5.32
CA THR A 326 14.68 -15.91 6.04
C THR A 326 14.87 -16.53 7.44
N SER A 327 14.03 -16.11 8.39
CA SER A 327 13.88 -16.76 9.71
C SER A 327 12.98 -17.99 9.66
N LEU A 328 12.22 -18.19 8.57
CA LEU A 328 11.31 -19.31 8.43
C LEU A 328 12.07 -20.65 8.32
N ASP A 329 11.57 -21.68 8.99
CA ASP A 329 12.06 -23.05 8.80
C ASP A 329 11.92 -23.47 7.34
N VAL A 330 13.00 -24.01 6.78
CA VAL A 330 13.05 -24.56 5.41
C VAL A 330 13.48 -26.03 5.49
N ARG A 331 12.49 -26.92 5.60
CA ARG A 331 12.72 -28.37 5.76
C ARG A 331 12.42 -29.16 4.49
N SER A 332 11.83 -28.52 3.50
CA SER A 332 11.37 -29.17 2.27
C SER A 332 11.43 -28.24 1.07
N ALA A 333 11.40 -28.82 -0.13
CA ALA A 333 11.26 -28.07 -1.38
C ALA A 333 10.02 -27.17 -1.40
N LYS A 334 8.93 -27.57 -0.74
CA LYS A 334 7.73 -26.77 -0.61
C LYS A 334 8.00 -25.51 0.23
N ASP A 335 8.71 -25.67 1.35
CA ASP A 335 9.07 -24.54 2.20
C ASP A 335 9.95 -23.53 1.45
N ALA A 336 10.96 -24.04 0.70
CA ALA A 336 11.83 -23.23 -0.14
C ALA A 336 11.04 -22.50 -1.23
N ASP A 337 10.12 -23.18 -1.91
CA ASP A 337 9.26 -22.59 -2.92
C ASP A 337 8.34 -21.50 -2.35
N ASP A 338 7.77 -21.72 -1.16
CA ASP A 338 6.95 -20.73 -0.48
C ASP A 338 7.76 -19.46 -0.14
N VAL A 339 8.99 -19.60 0.37
CA VAL A 339 9.90 -18.46 0.62
C VAL A 339 10.16 -17.69 -0.69
N CYS A 340 10.48 -18.38 -1.78
CA CYS A 340 10.74 -17.74 -3.07
C CYS A 340 9.51 -17.02 -3.62
N LYS A 341 8.34 -17.66 -3.58
CA LYS A 341 7.08 -17.07 -4.04
C LYS A 341 6.74 -15.79 -3.28
N TRP A 342 6.87 -15.81 -1.96
CA TRP A 342 6.56 -14.65 -1.13
C TRP A 342 7.67 -13.60 -1.18
N GLY A 343 8.93 -13.98 -1.23
CA GLY A 343 10.05 -13.05 -1.41
C GLY A 343 9.89 -12.19 -2.68
N ARG A 344 9.39 -12.77 -3.78
CA ARG A 344 9.05 -12.06 -5.01
C ARG A 344 7.92 -11.04 -4.83
N ARG A 345 7.01 -11.23 -3.87
CA ARG A 345 5.94 -10.26 -3.58
C ARG A 345 6.44 -8.93 -3.02
N ARG A 346 7.71 -8.82 -2.66
CA ARG A 346 8.31 -7.53 -2.37
C ARG A 346 8.12 -6.53 -3.53
N TRP A 347 8.18 -6.98 -4.78
CA TRP A 347 7.95 -6.14 -5.95
C TRP A 347 6.54 -5.55 -6.05
N ASP A 348 5.58 -6.08 -5.33
CA ASP A 348 4.22 -5.54 -5.31
C ASP A 348 4.16 -4.15 -4.67
N ILE A 349 5.07 -3.83 -3.72
CA ILE A 349 5.16 -2.47 -3.16
C ILE A 349 5.70 -1.48 -4.20
N GLU A 350 6.72 -1.86 -4.98
CA GLU A 350 7.26 -1.04 -6.07
C GLU A 350 6.21 -0.82 -7.17
N SER A 351 5.48 -1.87 -7.54
CA SER A 351 4.36 -1.79 -8.49
C SER A 351 3.27 -0.84 -7.99
N SER A 352 2.98 -0.85 -6.68
CA SER A 352 2.07 0.08 -6.03
C SER A 352 2.58 1.52 -6.13
N PHE A 353 3.85 1.77 -5.86
CA PHE A 353 4.46 3.10 -6.03
C PHE A 353 4.42 3.57 -7.49
N HIS A 354 4.65 2.67 -8.45
CA HIS A 354 4.53 2.99 -9.87
C HIS A 354 3.12 3.48 -10.21
N VAL A 355 2.08 2.82 -9.72
CA VAL A 355 0.69 3.27 -9.88
C VAL A 355 0.45 4.62 -9.21
N GLU A 356 0.97 4.86 -8.01
CA GLU A 356 0.84 6.12 -7.30
C GLU A 356 1.55 7.28 -8.00
N LYS A 357 2.68 7.02 -8.66
CA LYS A 357 3.43 8.02 -9.45
C LYS A 357 2.77 8.30 -10.80
N ASN A 358 2.43 7.25 -11.55
CA ASN A 358 2.07 7.33 -12.97
C ASN A 358 0.59 7.07 -13.25
N GLY A 359 -0.14 6.51 -12.28
CA GLY A 359 -1.57 6.16 -12.42
C GLY A 359 -2.54 7.29 -12.07
N GLY A 360 -2.09 8.54 -12.03
CA GLY A 360 -2.93 9.72 -11.80
C GLY A 360 -3.17 10.11 -10.34
N TYR A 361 -2.48 9.49 -9.37
CA TYR A 361 -2.50 9.93 -7.97
C TYR A 361 -1.57 11.13 -7.72
N GLY A 362 -0.49 11.25 -8.49
CA GLY A 362 0.46 12.37 -8.39
C GLY A 362 1.39 12.27 -7.18
N LEU A 363 1.89 11.07 -6.83
CA LEU A 363 2.80 10.88 -5.69
C LEU A 363 3.99 11.84 -5.71
N GLU A 364 4.56 12.12 -6.87
CA GLU A 364 5.69 13.05 -7.03
C GLU A 364 5.26 14.51 -7.26
N HIS A 365 3.94 14.80 -7.29
CA HIS A 365 3.43 16.16 -7.42
C HIS A 365 3.52 16.92 -6.09
N ASN A 366 4.03 18.15 -6.14
CA ASN A 366 4.07 19.01 -4.97
C ASN A 366 2.71 19.67 -4.69
N PHE A 367 1.88 19.00 -3.90
CA PHE A 367 0.59 19.55 -3.48
C PHE A 367 0.74 20.74 -2.50
N CYS A 368 1.77 20.73 -1.66
CA CYS A 368 2.01 21.77 -0.68
C CYS A 368 3.46 21.72 -0.14
N ASN A 369 4.13 22.87 -0.09
CA ASN A 369 5.49 22.97 0.46
C ASN A 369 5.55 22.73 1.98
N LYS A 370 4.43 22.82 2.71
CA LYS A 370 4.39 22.60 4.16
C LYS A 370 4.40 21.11 4.48
N THR A 371 5.42 20.64 5.18
CA THR A 371 5.68 19.23 5.48
C THR A 371 4.49 18.50 6.09
N ARG A 372 3.81 19.12 7.09
CA ARG A 372 2.64 18.50 7.73
C ARG A 372 1.48 18.32 6.75
N VAL A 373 1.21 19.30 5.88
CA VAL A 373 0.12 19.23 4.90
C VAL A 373 0.43 18.16 3.86
N SER A 374 1.65 18.16 3.32
CA SER A 374 2.10 17.14 2.38
C SER A 374 1.99 15.73 2.97
N ARG A 375 2.43 15.55 4.23
CA ARG A 375 2.26 14.27 4.95
C ARG A 375 0.80 13.84 5.04
N ASN A 376 -0.10 14.74 5.38
CA ASN A 376 -1.53 14.44 5.49
C ASN A 376 -2.16 14.11 4.13
N ILE A 377 -1.77 14.82 3.07
CA ILE A 377 -2.21 14.52 1.69
C ILE A 377 -1.72 13.13 1.27
N TYR A 378 -0.47 12.79 1.60
CA TYR A 378 0.07 11.45 1.35
C TYR A 378 -0.76 10.35 2.02
N LEU A 379 -1.09 10.52 3.30
CA LEU A 379 -1.92 9.53 4.03
C LEU A 379 -3.33 9.40 3.41
N LEU A 380 -3.94 10.50 2.98
CA LEU A 380 -5.22 10.48 2.26
C LEU A 380 -5.11 9.78 0.91
N MET A 381 -3.99 9.95 0.21
CA MET A 381 -3.69 9.21 -1.03
C MET A 381 -3.61 7.70 -0.77
N GLN A 382 -2.92 7.28 0.30
CA GLN A 382 -2.81 5.87 0.67
C GLN A 382 -4.19 5.27 1.04
N ILE A 383 -5.01 5.99 1.79
CA ILE A 383 -6.40 5.58 2.09
C ILE A 383 -7.19 5.40 0.78
N ALA A 384 -7.13 6.37 -0.12
CA ALA A 384 -7.81 6.30 -1.41
C ALA A 384 -7.30 5.15 -2.29
N HIS A 385 -5.98 4.91 -2.29
CA HIS A 385 -5.39 3.80 -3.04
C HIS A 385 -5.81 2.43 -2.49
N ASN A 386 -5.83 2.26 -1.17
CA ASN A 386 -6.35 1.05 -0.54
C ASN A 386 -7.83 0.81 -0.91
N LEU A 387 -8.66 1.85 -0.84
CA LEU A 387 -10.07 1.77 -1.25
C LEU A 387 -10.20 1.37 -2.72
N TRP A 388 -9.38 1.94 -3.60
CA TRP A 388 -9.39 1.61 -5.02
C TRP A 388 -9.01 0.15 -5.29
N GLN A 389 -7.95 -0.36 -4.65
CA GLN A 389 -7.52 -1.75 -4.83
C GLN A 389 -8.61 -2.74 -4.41
N LEU A 390 -9.28 -2.48 -3.28
CA LEU A 390 -10.41 -3.29 -2.82
C LEU A 390 -11.60 -3.21 -3.78
N PHE A 391 -11.96 -2.01 -4.22
CA PHE A 391 -13.04 -1.80 -5.17
C PHE A 391 -12.75 -2.49 -6.52
N ASN A 392 -11.54 -2.34 -7.03
CA ASN A 392 -11.13 -3.02 -8.26
C ASN A 392 -11.29 -4.54 -8.15
N ARG A 393 -10.81 -5.13 -7.05
CA ARG A 393 -10.91 -6.58 -6.84
C ARG A 393 -12.35 -7.05 -6.59
N GLY A 394 -13.07 -6.35 -5.74
CA GLY A 394 -14.40 -6.79 -5.28
C GLY A 394 -15.54 -6.46 -6.25
N VAL A 395 -15.37 -5.48 -7.12
CA VAL A 395 -16.43 -4.99 -8.01
C VAL A 395 -15.99 -5.01 -9.47
N LEU A 396 -14.90 -4.35 -9.83
CA LEU A 396 -14.54 -4.16 -11.24
C LEU A 396 -14.10 -5.46 -11.92
N LEU A 397 -13.21 -6.23 -11.29
CA LEU A 397 -12.74 -7.50 -11.86
C LEU A 397 -13.87 -8.53 -12.06
N PRO A 398 -14.78 -8.75 -11.09
CA PRO A 398 -15.98 -9.57 -11.32
C PRO A 398 -16.85 -9.08 -12.48
N LEU A 399 -17.12 -7.76 -12.57
CA LEU A 399 -17.88 -7.20 -13.68
C LEU A 399 -17.20 -7.43 -15.05
N GLN A 400 -15.88 -7.32 -15.12
CA GLN A 400 -15.11 -7.61 -16.32
C GLN A 400 -15.20 -9.09 -16.73
N LYS A 401 -15.08 -10.01 -15.77
CA LYS A 401 -15.17 -11.46 -16.02
C LYS A 401 -16.55 -11.86 -16.54
N LEU A 402 -17.63 -11.35 -15.94
CA LEU A 402 -19.00 -11.64 -16.33
C LEU A 402 -19.32 -11.21 -17.77
N ARG A 403 -18.70 -10.15 -18.26
CA ARG A 403 -19.03 -9.52 -19.55
C ARG A 403 -17.98 -9.71 -20.65
N LYS A 404 -16.99 -10.58 -20.45
CA LYS A 404 -15.89 -10.82 -21.41
C LYS A 404 -15.10 -9.56 -21.82
N ASN A 405 -15.25 -8.44 -21.12
CA ASN A 405 -14.53 -7.18 -21.36
C ASN A 405 -13.11 -7.24 -20.75
N ARG A 406 -12.31 -8.21 -21.20
CA ARG A 406 -10.97 -8.50 -20.64
C ARG A 406 -9.94 -7.37 -20.83
N ASN A 407 -10.22 -6.38 -21.66
CA ASN A 407 -9.24 -5.36 -22.08
C ASN A 407 -9.48 -3.97 -21.48
N MET A 408 -10.34 -3.84 -20.46
CA MET A 408 -10.62 -2.54 -19.88
C MET A 408 -9.56 -2.15 -18.85
N THR A 409 -8.80 -1.10 -19.14
CA THR A 409 -7.75 -0.59 -18.25
C THR A 409 -8.35 0.12 -17.02
N GLN A 410 -7.60 0.18 -15.93
CA GLN A 410 -8.03 0.95 -14.74
C GLN A 410 -8.30 2.42 -15.07
N ARG A 411 -7.50 3.03 -15.95
CA ARG A 411 -7.73 4.42 -16.42
C ARG A 411 -9.10 4.57 -17.08
N LYS A 412 -9.47 3.64 -17.94
CA LYS A 412 -10.78 3.67 -18.64
C LYS A 412 -11.94 3.53 -17.65
N TRP A 413 -11.79 2.69 -16.62
CA TRP A 413 -12.79 2.60 -15.55
C TRP A 413 -12.94 3.91 -14.78
N VAL A 414 -11.85 4.58 -14.44
CA VAL A 414 -11.89 5.90 -13.76
C VAL A 414 -12.62 6.93 -14.61
N GLU A 415 -12.32 7.01 -15.91
CA GLU A 415 -12.99 7.92 -16.84
C GLU A 415 -14.51 7.68 -16.87
N ILE A 416 -14.95 6.42 -16.98
CA ILE A 416 -16.37 6.04 -16.98
C ILE A 416 -17.03 6.41 -15.64
N LEU A 417 -16.37 6.06 -14.53
CA LEU A 417 -16.90 6.35 -13.19
C LEU A 417 -17.06 7.86 -12.96
N LEU A 418 -16.07 8.67 -13.37
CA LEU A 418 -16.14 10.12 -13.26
C LEU A 418 -17.28 10.68 -14.12
N GLN A 419 -17.41 10.26 -15.39
CA GLN A 419 -18.51 10.69 -16.26
C GLN A 419 -19.87 10.34 -15.66
N LYS A 420 -20.02 9.13 -15.10
CA LYS A 420 -21.27 8.71 -14.47
C LYS A 420 -21.56 9.48 -13.18
N LEU A 421 -20.52 9.74 -12.38
CA LEU A 421 -20.62 10.55 -11.16
C LEU A 421 -21.11 11.97 -11.47
N LEU A 422 -20.55 12.62 -12.49
CA LEU A 422 -20.96 13.96 -12.93
C LEU A 422 -22.39 13.96 -13.49
N ALA A 423 -22.77 12.92 -14.22
CA ALA A 423 -24.10 12.83 -14.85
C ALA A 423 -25.24 12.51 -13.86
N LYS A 424 -25.00 11.66 -12.86
CA LYS A 424 -26.06 11.08 -12.01
C LYS A 424 -25.87 11.31 -10.51
N GLY A 425 -24.67 11.72 -10.10
CA GLY A 425 -24.28 11.75 -8.68
C GLY A 425 -24.18 10.33 -8.07
N ILE A 426 -24.07 10.25 -6.75
CA ILE A 426 -24.21 9.01 -6.00
C ILE A 426 -25.55 9.01 -5.28
N GLY A 427 -26.43 8.10 -5.70
CA GLY A 427 -27.72 7.85 -5.04
C GLY A 427 -27.48 7.13 -3.71
N LEU A 428 -27.04 7.87 -2.67
CA LEU A 428 -26.85 7.30 -1.35
C LEU A 428 -28.16 7.35 -0.56
N VAL A 429 -28.89 6.25 -0.60
CA VAL A 429 -29.69 5.84 0.55
C VAL A 429 -28.82 4.82 1.31
N LEU A 430 -28.12 5.27 2.34
CA LEU A 430 -27.11 4.50 3.09
C LEU A 430 -27.66 3.21 3.73
N ASP A 431 -28.98 3.13 3.91
CA ASP A 431 -29.65 2.02 4.59
C ASP A 431 -30.21 0.92 3.65
N GLU A 432 -30.29 1.20 2.34
CA GLU A 432 -30.90 0.31 1.35
C GLU A 432 -29.91 -0.36 0.37
N LEU A 433 -28.59 -0.25 0.62
CA LEU A 433 -27.60 -0.79 -0.30
C LEU A 433 -27.66 -2.32 -0.39
N PRO A 434 -27.73 -2.89 -1.60
CA PRO A 434 -27.80 -4.34 -1.78
C PRO A 434 -26.59 -5.03 -1.13
N ARG A 435 -26.84 -5.95 -0.21
CA ARG A 435 -25.79 -6.76 0.46
C ARG A 435 -24.91 -7.53 -0.53
N LYS A 436 -25.41 -7.80 -1.74
CA LYS A 436 -24.71 -8.52 -2.82
C LYS A 436 -23.37 -7.93 -3.25
N TYR A 437 -23.15 -6.62 -3.10
CA TYR A 437 -21.88 -5.98 -3.50
C TYR A 437 -20.78 -6.04 -2.45
N ILE A 438 -21.05 -6.66 -1.30
CA ILE A 438 -20.13 -6.62 -0.17
C ILE A 438 -20.11 -7.97 0.57
N SER A 439 -20.66 -9.02 -0.03
CA SER A 439 -20.53 -10.38 0.50
C SER A 439 -19.08 -10.86 0.40
N ARG A 440 -18.67 -11.72 1.31
CA ARG A 440 -17.37 -12.39 1.29
C ARG A 440 -17.13 -13.09 -0.06
N GLU A 441 -18.15 -13.72 -0.62
CA GLU A 441 -18.11 -14.40 -1.93
C GLU A 441 -17.77 -13.44 -3.06
N PHE A 442 -18.26 -12.19 -3.02
CA PHE A 442 -18.01 -11.20 -4.06
C PHE A 442 -16.57 -10.63 -4.03
N LEU A 443 -15.92 -10.68 -2.87
CA LEU A 443 -14.52 -10.21 -2.70
C LEU A 443 -13.50 -11.34 -2.87
N MET A 444 -13.93 -12.61 -2.86
CA MET A 444 -13.06 -13.79 -2.96
C MET A 444 -13.01 -14.40 -4.35
N THR A 445 -13.94 -14.05 -5.24
CA THR A 445 -13.93 -14.44 -6.67
C THR A 445 -13.16 -13.44 -7.52
#